data_3bb0b20737a36e9f17d9cf2275b58309
#
_entry.id   3bb0b20737a36e9f17d9cf2275b58309
#
_cell.length_a   1.000
_cell.length_b   1.000
_cell.length_c   1.000
_cell.angle_alpha   90.00
_cell.angle_beta   90.00
_cell.angle_gamma   90.00
#
_symmetry.space_group_name_H-M   'P 1'
#
loop_
_entity.id
_entity.type
_entity.pdbx_description
1 polymer ?
#
loop_
_entity_poly.entity_id
_entity_poly.type
_entity_poly.pdbx_seq_one_letter_code
_entity_poly.pdbx_strand_id
1 'polypeptide(L)'
;KGDEFTGVGIMKMNEGLDTGDLLLEEKIKIDNNDNLDTLTEKLSILSAKLFLNATSLLEENINKKTNSKLTKQNTLGREITYARMIEKSDFKVDWGNEAIKISRKIKALYPRANTTFRGKNLKIIKIKVLSSDEINKEKYSFMSNYLKPGIILAVIENEGIIISTKTDPI
;
A
#
# COMPACT_ATOMS: atom_id res chain seq x y z
N LYS A 1 5.81 1.08 -1.90
CA LYS A 1 7.00 0.31 -2.23
C LYS A 1 6.69 -0.76 -3.28
N GLY A 2 5.57 -1.43 -3.23
CA GLY A 2 5.16 -2.47 -4.18
C GLY A 2 5.36 -3.88 -3.66
N ASP A 3 5.43 -4.02 -2.34
CA ASP A 3 5.46 -5.32 -1.69
C ASP A 3 4.16 -6.10 -1.99
N GLU A 4 4.28 -7.41 -2.21
CA GLU A 4 3.13 -8.27 -2.51
C GLU A 4 2.39 -8.72 -1.24
N PHE A 5 3.09 -8.73 -0.12
CA PHE A 5 2.58 -9.20 1.17
C PHE A 5 2.82 -8.15 2.25
N THR A 6 1.94 -8.16 3.21
CA THR A 6 2.10 -7.51 4.51
C THR A 6 1.64 -8.46 5.61
N GLY A 7 1.71 -8.07 6.87
CA GLY A 7 1.30 -8.98 7.93
C GLY A 7 1.17 -8.30 9.27
N VAL A 8 0.81 -9.11 10.26
CA VAL A 8 0.70 -8.73 11.66
C VAL A 8 1.56 -9.67 12.48
N GLY A 9 2.35 -9.13 13.39
CA GLY A 9 3.12 -9.88 14.37
C GLY A 9 2.66 -9.54 15.79
N ILE A 10 2.52 -10.54 16.63
CA ILE A 10 2.36 -10.38 18.07
C ILE A 10 3.72 -10.65 18.70
N MET A 11 4.27 -9.67 19.39
CA MET A 11 5.58 -9.77 20.01
C MET A 11 5.53 -9.52 21.51
N LYS A 12 6.48 -10.11 22.24
CA LYS A 12 6.74 -9.79 23.62
C LYS A 12 7.51 -8.48 23.69
N MET A 13 6.97 -7.48 24.35
CA MET A 13 7.66 -6.18 24.50
C MET A 13 8.97 -6.33 25.27
N ASN A 14 9.96 -5.57 24.84
CA ASN A 14 11.23 -5.37 25.54
C ASN A 14 11.56 -3.86 25.60
N GLU A 15 12.76 -3.50 26.04
CA GLU A 15 13.18 -2.09 26.18
C GLU A 15 13.42 -1.37 24.83
N GLY A 16 13.66 -2.12 23.76
CA GLY A 16 13.92 -1.57 22.42
C GLY A 16 12.64 -1.32 21.65
N LEU A 17 12.67 -0.40 20.69
CA LEU A 17 11.57 -0.13 19.79
C LEU A 17 11.44 -1.26 18.76
N ASP A 18 10.29 -1.95 18.77
CA ASP A 18 9.94 -3.04 17.84
C ASP A 18 10.96 -4.19 17.76
N THR A 19 11.73 -4.43 18.83
CA THR A 19 12.80 -5.45 18.88
C THR A 19 12.43 -6.72 19.65
N GLY A 20 11.20 -6.78 20.17
CA GLY A 20 10.72 -7.92 20.97
C GLY A 20 10.63 -9.22 20.17
N ASP A 21 10.79 -10.36 20.87
CA ASP A 21 10.65 -11.67 20.25
C ASP A 21 9.22 -11.95 19.81
N LEU A 22 9.03 -12.52 18.62
CA LEU A 22 7.74 -12.82 18.04
C LEU A 22 7.13 -14.07 18.69
N LEU A 23 5.86 -13.95 19.10
CA LEU A 23 5.02 -15.04 19.56
C LEU A 23 4.26 -15.66 18.40
N LEU A 24 3.60 -14.84 17.58
CA LEU A 24 2.84 -15.23 16.40
C LEU A 24 3.06 -14.23 15.27
N GLU A 25 2.97 -14.70 14.04
CA GLU A 25 2.97 -13.86 12.85
C GLU A 25 2.07 -14.48 11.79
N GLU A 26 1.31 -13.65 11.09
CA GLU A 26 0.51 -14.07 9.93
C GLU A 26 0.62 -13.02 8.82
N LYS A 27 0.79 -13.48 7.57
CA LYS A 27 0.91 -12.63 6.38
C LYS A 27 -0.38 -12.66 5.58
N ILE A 28 -0.69 -11.54 4.95
CA ILE A 28 -1.76 -11.43 3.96
C ILE A 28 -1.22 -10.86 2.66
N LYS A 29 -1.83 -11.24 1.54
CA LYS A 29 -1.53 -10.67 0.24
C LYS A 29 -2.15 -9.28 0.11
N ILE A 30 -1.39 -8.36 -0.49
CA ILE A 30 -1.90 -7.04 -0.87
C ILE A 30 -2.49 -7.15 -2.27
N ASP A 31 -3.79 -6.91 -2.39
CA ASP A 31 -4.47 -6.95 -3.69
C ASP A 31 -4.21 -5.68 -4.49
N ASN A 32 -4.23 -5.81 -5.82
CA ASN A 32 -4.02 -4.67 -6.70
C ASN A 32 -5.03 -3.53 -6.50
N ASN A 33 -6.20 -3.82 -5.94
CA ASN A 33 -7.23 -2.82 -5.65
C ASN A 33 -7.19 -2.29 -4.22
N ASP A 34 -6.31 -2.80 -3.37
CA ASP A 34 -6.19 -2.30 -2.01
C ASP A 34 -5.69 -0.85 -1.99
N ASN A 35 -6.29 -0.07 -1.13
CA ASN A 35 -5.84 1.25 -0.72
C ASN A 35 -5.57 1.27 0.79
N LEU A 36 -5.25 2.43 1.35
CA LEU A 36 -4.96 2.57 2.78
C LEU A 36 -6.11 2.04 3.66
N ASP A 37 -7.36 2.39 3.33
CA ASP A 37 -8.51 2.04 4.17
C ASP A 37 -8.80 0.54 4.12
N THR A 38 -8.87 -0.05 2.91
CA THR A 38 -9.17 -1.48 2.75
C THR A 38 -8.08 -2.37 3.35
N LEU A 39 -6.81 -1.97 3.22
CA LEU A 39 -5.71 -2.72 3.80
C LEU A 39 -5.67 -2.59 5.33
N THR A 40 -6.00 -1.41 5.86
CA THR A 40 -6.13 -1.19 7.30
C THR A 40 -7.24 -2.06 7.90
N GLU A 41 -8.38 -2.16 7.23
CA GLU A 41 -9.48 -3.02 7.66
C GLU A 41 -9.06 -4.50 7.70
N LYS A 42 -8.45 -5.00 6.62
CA LYS A 42 -7.92 -6.38 6.55
C LYS A 42 -6.93 -6.67 7.69
N LEU A 43 -6.00 -5.76 7.92
CA LEU A 43 -5.00 -5.91 8.99
C LEU A 43 -5.62 -5.81 10.39
N SER A 44 -6.65 -4.99 10.59
CA SER A 44 -7.36 -4.88 11.87
C SER A 44 -8.06 -6.19 12.23
N ILE A 45 -8.76 -6.81 11.27
CA ILE A 45 -9.41 -8.10 11.46
C ILE A 45 -8.37 -9.18 11.78
N LEU A 46 -7.27 -9.22 11.03
CA LEU A 46 -6.18 -10.15 11.26
C LEU A 46 -5.54 -9.95 12.65
N SER A 47 -5.34 -8.69 13.06
CA SER A 47 -4.77 -8.36 14.36
C SER A 47 -5.64 -8.86 15.51
N ALA A 48 -6.95 -8.66 15.42
CA ALA A 48 -7.89 -9.14 16.42
C ALA A 48 -7.86 -10.68 16.55
N LYS A 49 -7.87 -11.39 15.41
CA LYS A 49 -7.77 -12.85 15.39
C LYS A 49 -6.46 -13.34 16.02
N LEU A 50 -5.33 -12.76 15.60
CA LEU A 50 -4.01 -13.14 16.12
C LEU A 50 -3.87 -12.83 17.62
N PHE A 51 -4.44 -11.73 18.08
CA PHE A 51 -4.40 -11.36 19.49
C PHE A 51 -5.16 -12.39 20.33
N LEU A 52 -6.35 -12.82 19.91
CA LEU A 52 -7.09 -13.87 20.60
C LEU A 52 -6.33 -15.21 20.63
N ASN A 53 -5.71 -15.59 19.53
CA ASN A 53 -4.88 -16.79 19.47
C ASN A 53 -3.66 -16.69 20.40
N ALA A 54 -3.04 -15.52 20.47
CA ALA A 54 -1.90 -15.28 21.35
C ALA A 54 -2.27 -15.37 22.82
N THR A 55 -3.42 -14.79 23.21
CA THR A 55 -3.91 -14.86 24.60
C THR A 55 -4.25 -16.30 25.01
N SER A 56 -4.93 -17.06 24.15
CA SER A 56 -5.23 -18.47 24.39
C SER A 56 -3.95 -19.31 24.54
N LEU A 57 -2.96 -19.08 23.69
CA LEU A 57 -1.66 -19.76 23.76
C LEU A 57 -0.93 -19.44 25.06
N LEU A 58 -0.94 -18.19 25.51
CA LEU A 58 -0.32 -17.78 26.78
C LEU A 58 -1.03 -18.40 27.96
N GLU A 59 -2.36 -18.45 27.97
CA GLU A 59 -3.16 -19.09 29.02
C GLU A 59 -2.86 -20.59 29.12
N GLU A 60 -2.81 -21.29 27.99
CA GLU A 60 -2.43 -22.71 27.98
C GLU A 60 -1.03 -22.94 28.54
N ASN A 61 -0.08 -22.08 28.22
CA ASN A 61 1.30 -22.19 28.71
C ASN A 61 1.35 -22.00 30.25
N ILE A 62 0.59 -21.05 30.78
CA ILE A 62 0.49 -20.84 32.23
C ILE A 62 -0.08 -22.11 32.90
N ASN A 63 -1.18 -22.64 32.37
CA ASN A 63 -1.86 -23.80 32.93
C ASN A 63 -0.98 -25.06 32.86
N LYS A 64 -0.25 -25.26 31.78
CA LYS A 64 0.63 -26.42 31.58
C LYS A 64 2.03 -26.23 32.16
N LYS A 65 2.34 -25.07 32.76
CA LYS A 65 3.68 -24.67 33.22
C LYS A 65 4.76 -24.81 32.14
N THR A 66 4.37 -24.53 30.92
CA THR A 66 5.25 -24.52 29.74
C THR A 66 5.54 -23.10 29.27
N ASN A 67 6.63 -22.90 28.55
CA ASN A 67 6.94 -21.58 27.95
C ASN A 67 6.56 -21.57 26.48
N SER A 68 5.91 -20.49 26.04
CA SER A 68 5.72 -20.24 24.63
C SER A 68 7.06 -20.16 23.93
N LYS A 69 7.18 -20.82 22.77
CA LYS A 69 8.38 -20.70 21.93
C LYS A 69 8.35 -19.34 21.24
N LEU A 70 9.11 -18.41 21.78
CA LEU A 70 9.32 -17.10 21.16
C LEU A 70 10.39 -17.21 20.07
N THR A 71 10.19 -16.51 18.96
CA THR A 71 11.15 -16.46 17.86
C THR A 71 11.86 -15.11 17.87
N LYS A 72 13.18 -15.14 17.99
CA LYS A 72 14.01 -13.93 17.95
C LYS A 72 13.94 -13.32 16.54
N GLN A 73 13.61 -12.03 16.43
CA GLN A 73 13.48 -11.37 15.14
C GLN A 73 14.77 -11.40 14.32
N ASN A 74 15.93 -11.29 14.94
CA ASN A 74 17.23 -11.35 14.27
C ASN A 74 17.56 -12.73 13.68
N THR A 75 16.87 -13.80 14.07
CA THR A 75 17.06 -15.15 13.51
C THR A 75 16.18 -15.41 12.27
N LEU A 76 15.30 -14.49 11.90
CA LEU A 76 14.38 -14.65 10.77
C LEU A 76 15.04 -14.48 9.39
N GLY A 77 16.30 -14.04 9.34
CA GLY A 77 17.01 -13.80 8.08
C GLY A 77 16.36 -12.71 7.19
N ARG A 78 15.58 -11.81 7.78
CA ARG A 78 14.92 -10.72 7.06
C ARG A 78 15.73 -9.44 7.17
N GLU A 79 15.83 -8.72 6.07
CA GLU A 79 16.43 -7.39 6.05
C GLU A 79 15.55 -6.40 6.83
N ILE A 80 16.18 -5.61 7.69
CA ILE A 80 15.49 -4.55 8.44
C ILE A 80 15.24 -3.37 7.50
N THR A 81 13.99 -2.94 7.39
CA THR A 81 13.60 -1.78 6.58
C THR A 81 12.99 -0.69 7.45
N TYR A 82 13.32 0.56 7.12
CA TYR A 82 12.77 1.73 7.82
C TYR A 82 11.79 2.48 6.93
N ALA A 83 10.68 2.92 7.51
CA ALA A 83 9.74 3.81 6.88
C ALA A 83 9.71 5.13 7.66
N ARG A 84 10.14 6.24 7.01
CA ARG A 84 10.03 7.56 7.61
C ARG A 84 8.56 7.99 7.74
N MET A 85 8.30 8.97 8.58
CA MET A 85 6.98 9.59 8.66
C MET A 85 6.60 10.25 7.32
N ILE A 86 5.30 10.20 7.00
CA ILE A 86 4.75 10.81 5.79
C ILE A 86 4.61 12.32 6.02
N GLU A 87 5.19 13.10 5.13
CA GLU A 87 5.14 14.57 5.14
C GLU A 87 4.08 15.11 4.16
N LYS A 88 3.72 16.39 4.30
CA LYS A 88 2.74 17.03 3.39
C LYS A 88 3.16 17.00 1.93
N SER A 89 4.46 17.09 1.66
CA SER A 89 5.06 17.01 0.33
C SER A 89 4.82 15.65 -0.35
N ASP A 90 4.72 14.58 0.45
CA ASP A 90 4.49 13.24 -0.09
C ASP A 90 3.12 13.08 -0.77
N PHE A 91 2.12 13.85 -0.34
CA PHE A 91 0.77 13.76 -0.92
C PHE A 91 0.70 14.27 -2.36
N LYS A 92 1.65 15.09 -2.79
CA LYS A 92 1.67 15.61 -4.15
C LYS A 92 2.13 14.51 -5.13
N VAL A 93 1.33 14.29 -6.16
CA VAL A 93 1.65 13.33 -7.24
C VAL A 93 2.62 13.99 -8.21
N ASP A 94 3.68 13.26 -8.51
CA ASP A 94 4.62 13.57 -9.58
C ASP A 94 4.33 12.66 -10.78
N TRP A 95 3.77 13.23 -11.82
CA TRP A 95 3.41 12.52 -13.06
C TRP A 95 4.62 12.04 -13.86
N GLY A 96 5.82 12.56 -13.57
CA GLY A 96 7.08 12.11 -14.18
C GLY A 96 7.54 10.72 -13.75
N ASN A 97 6.81 10.07 -12.85
CA ASN A 97 7.07 8.70 -12.46
C ASN A 97 6.32 7.68 -13.34
N GLU A 98 6.69 6.41 -13.20
CA GLU A 98 6.01 5.29 -13.84
C GLU A 98 4.56 5.16 -13.34
N ALA A 99 3.63 4.82 -14.21
CA ALA A 99 2.19 4.69 -13.91
C ALA A 99 1.92 3.81 -12.69
N ILE A 100 2.60 2.67 -12.60
CA ILE A 100 2.42 1.74 -11.48
C ILE A 100 2.89 2.33 -10.15
N LYS A 101 3.98 3.10 -10.14
CA LYS A 101 4.47 3.78 -8.94
C LYS A 101 3.52 4.88 -8.48
N ILE A 102 2.98 5.64 -9.43
CA ILE A 102 1.95 6.66 -9.17
C ILE A 102 0.70 6.01 -8.58
N SER A 103 0.22 4.93 -9.20
CA SER A 103 -0.96 4.21 -8.73
C SER A 103 -0.79 3.69 -7.30
N ARG A 104 0.34 3.05 -7.01
CA ARG A 104 0.68 2.58 -5.65
C ARG A 104 0.75 3.72 -4.65
N LYS A 105 1.36 4.85 -5.02
CA LYS A 105 1.44 6.05 -4.17
C LYS A 105 0.06 6.60 -3.85
N ILE A 106 -0.82 6.75 -4.84
CA ILE A 106 -2.16 7.28 -4.64
C ILE A 106 -2.98 6.36 -3.73
N LYS A 107 -2.92 5.05 -3.95
CA LYS A 107 -3.61 4.07 -3.10
C LYS A 107 -3.09 4.06 -1.66
N ALA A 108 -1.77 4.12 -1.48
CA ALA A 108 -1.15 4.16 -0.15
C ALA A 108 -1.41 5.46 0.61
N LEU A 109 -1.63 6.57 -0.07
CA LEU A 109 -1.88 7.89 0.52
C LEU A 109 -3.35 8.32 0.48
N TYR A 110 -4.24 7.40 0.11
CA TYR A 110 -5.67 7.63 0.09
C TYR A 110 -6.19 8.14 1.45
N PRO A 111 -7.10 9.10 1.51
CA PRO A 111 -7.68 9.91 0.42
C PRO A 111 -6.94 11.26 0.24
N ARG A 112 -5.66 11.35 0.59
CA ARG A 112 -4.90 12.62 0.66
C ARG A 112 -4.02 12.91 -0.56
N ALA A 113 -3.80 11.92 -1.43
CA ALA A 113 -3.05 12.12 -2.66
C ALA A 113 -3.67 13.24 -3.50
N ASN A 114 -2.84 14.14 -4.02
CA ASN A 114 -3.33 15.32 -4.72
C ASN A 114 -2.41 15.77 -5.86
N THR A 115 -2.95 16.58 -6.73
CA THR A 115 -2.24 17.26 -7.81
C THR A 115 -2.73 18.70 -7.94
N THR A 116 -2.06 19.49 -8.78
CA THR A 116 -2.46 20.87 -9.05
C THR A 116 -2.93 21.01 -10.49
N PHE A 117 -4.09 21.58 -10.71
CA PHE A 117 -4.63 21.92 -12.01
C PHE A 117 -5.12 23.36 -12.04
N ARG A 118 -4.60 24.18 -12.97
CA ARG A 118 -4.94 25.61 -13.11
C ARG A 118 -4.85 26.38 -11.77
N GLY A 119 -3.79 26.11 -10.99
CA GLY A 119 -3.56 26.76 -9.68
C GLY A 119 -4.42 26.22 -8.52
N LYS A 120 -5.35 25.31 -8.77
CA LYS A 120 -6.21 24.69 -7.75
C LYS A 120 -5.68 23.30 -7.37
N ASN A 121 -5.75 22.99 -6.06
CA ASN A 121 -5.40 21.67 -5.57
C ASN A 121 -6.57 20.69 -5.77
N LEU A 122 -6.31 19.54 -6.40
CA LEU A 122 -7.29 18.49 -6.66
C LEU A 122 -6.87 17.22 -5.93
N LYS A 123 -7.78 16.62 -5.15
CA LYS A 123 -7.58 15.29 -4.56
C LYS A 123 -7.83 14.21 -5.61
N ILE A 124 -7.01 13.17 -5.56
CA ILE A 124 -7.16 11.99 -6.43
C ILE A 124 -7.71 10.85 -5.56
N ILE A 125 -8.95 10.49 -5.80
CA ILE A 125 -9.68 9.50 -4.98
C ILE A 125 -9.61 8.11 -5.59
N LYS A 126 -9.60 8.03 -6.93
CA LYS A 126 -9.59 6.75 -7.65
C LYS A 126 -8.60 6.83 -8.79
N ILE A 127 -7.93 5.71 -9.07
CA ILE A 127 -6.94 5.64 -10.12
C ILE A 127 -6.96 4.25 -10.78
N LYS A 128 -6.73 4.22 -12.08
CA LYS A 128 -6.57 3.02 -12.87
C LYS A 128 -5.42 3.24 -13.86
N VAL A 129 -4.46 2.34 -13.89
CA VAL A 129 -3.44 2.29 -14.94
C VAL A 129 -4.08 1.64 -16.17
N LEU A 130 -3.98 2.29 -17.32
CA LEU A 130 -4.48 1.75 -18.57
C LEU A 130 -3.42 0.83 -19.19
N SER A 131 -3.80 -0.41 -19.50
CA SER A 131 -2.93 -1.35 -20.20
C SER A 131 -2.78 -0.98 -21.68
N SER A 132 -1.72 -1.48 -22.32
CA SER A 132 -1.51 -1.29 -23.77
C SER A 132 -2.72 -1.75 -24.59
N ASP A 133 -3.37 -2.84 -24.21
CA ASP A 133 -4.57 -3.33 -24.90
C ASP A 133 -5.79 -2.40 -24.72
N GLU A 134 -5.89 -1.73 -23.59
CA GLU A 134 -6.93 -0.74 -23.33
C GLU A 134 -6.67 0.57 -24.09
N ILE A 135 -5.41 0.94 -24.25
CA ILE A 135 -4.99 2.12 -25.02
C ILE A 135 -5.26 1.93 -26.52
N ASN A 136 -5.06 0.73 -27.04
CA ASN A 136 -5.25 0.40 -28.45
C ASN A 136 -6.71 0.21 -28.88
N LYS A 137 -7.66 0.26 -27.94
CA LYS A 137 -9.10 0.26 -28.27
C LYS A 137 -9.46 1.57 -28.98
N GLU A 138 -10.43 1.53 -29.88
CA GLU A 138 -10.91 2.69 -30.64
C GLU A 138 -11.14 3.95 -29.80
N LYS A 139 -11.64 3.75 -28.58
CA LYS A 139 -11.91 4.82 -27.60
C LYS A 139 -10.66 5.59 -27.17
N TYR A 140 -9.44 4.98 -27.28
CA TYR A 140 -8.20 5.55 -26.79
C TYR A 140 -7.10 5.60 -27.85
N SER A 141 -7.43 5.34 -29.09
CA SER A 141 -6.48 5.30 -30.23
C SER A 141 -5.68 6.60 -30.44
N PHE A 142 -6.22 7.73 -30.00
CA PHE A 142 -5.56 9.03 -30.09
C PHE A 142 -4.43 9.24 -29.07
N MET A 143 -4.23 8.31 -28.12
CA MET A 143 -3.22 8.42 -27.05
C MET A 143 -1.83 7.90 -27.43
N SER A 144 -1.63 7.50 -28.66
CA SER A 144 -0.40 6.81 -29.10
C SER A 144 0.90 7.62 -29.09
N ASN A 145 0.84 8.94 -28.84
CA ASN A 145 2.00 9.83 -28.89
C ASN A 145 2.09 10.73 -27.65
N TYR A 146 2.43 10.17 -26.48
CA TYR A 146 2.62 10.97 -25.27
C TYR A 146 3.96 11.69 -25.29
N LEU A 147 3.94 13.00 -25.32
CA LEU A 147 5.17 13.78 -25.38
C LEU A 147 5.70 14.23 -24.03
N LYS A 148 4.83 14.42 -23.03
CA LYS A 148 5.23 14.88 -21.68
C LYS A 148 4.33 14.31 -20.58
N PRO A 149 4.88 13.90 -19.42
CA PRO A 149 4.09 13.50 -18.26
C PRO A 149 3.25 14.66 -17.72
N GLY A 150 2.06 14.35 -17.20
CA GLY A 150 1.16 15.29 -16.57
C GLY A 150 0.23 16.04 -17.52
N ILE A 151 0.18 15.65 -18.80
CA ILE A 151 -0.76 16.21 -19.77
C ILE A 151 -2.08 15.45 -19.67
N ILE A 152 -3.21 16.19 -19.67
CA ILE A 152 -4.53 15.61 -19.82
C ILE A 152 -4.68 15.16 -21.28
N LEU A 153 -4.79 13.87 -21.49
CA LEU A 153 -4.94 13.26 -22.82
C LEU A 153 -6.41 13.21 -23.23
N ALA A 154 -7.30 12.92 -22.30
CA ALA A 154 -8.73 12.88 -22.54
C ALA A 154 -9.54 13.13 -21.27
N VAL A 155 -10.76 13.58 -21.46
CA VAL A 155 -11.83 13.58 -20.44
C VAL A 155 -12.91 12.64 -20.93
N ILE A 156 -13.18 11.60 -20.18
CA ILE A 156 -14.18 10.57 -20.54
C ILE A 156 -15.37 10.77 -19.62
N GLU A 157 -16.50 11.07 -20.22
CA GLU A 157 -17.73 11.32 -19.48
C GLU A 157 -18.08 10.12 -18.59
N ASN A 158 -18.41 10.40 -17.32
CA ASN A 158 -18.70 9.42 -16.26
C ASN A 158 -17.58 8.42 -15.92
N GLU A 159 -16.40 8.51 -16.55
CA GLU A 159 -15.27 7.65 -16.25
C GLU A 159 -14.13 8.41 -15.56
N GLY A 160 -13.76 9.60 -16.05
CA GLY A 160 -12.72 10.40 -15.45
C GLY A 160 -11.80 11.11 -16.45
N ILE A 161 -10.59 11.39 -15.98
CA ILE A 161 -9.58 12.12 -16.75
C ILE A 161 -8.41 11.18 -17.00
N ILE A 162 -7.96 11.12 -18.24
CA ILE A 162 -6.77 10.36 -18.61
C ILE A 162 -5.56 11.29 -18.63
N ILE A 163 -4.52 10.92 -17.90
CA ILE A 163 -3.30 11.72 -17.74
C ILE A 163 -2.10 10.90 -18.19
N SER A 164 -1.18 11.54 -18.95
CA SER A 164 0.09 10.93 -19.33
C SER A 164 1.03 10.79 -18.14
N THR A 165 1.79 9.71 -18.12
CA THR A 165 2.88 9.47 -17.16
C THR A 165 4.18 9.19 -17.90
N LYS A 166 5.22 8.78 -17.18
CA LYS A 166 6.48 8.34 -17.80
C LYS A 166 6.33 7.06 -18.63
N THR A 167 5.36 6.20 -18.28
CA THR A 167 5.12 4.93 -18.98
C THR A 167 3.72 4.91 -19.58
N ASP A 168 2.77 4.30 -18.92
CA ASP A 168 1.41 4.13 -19.40
C ASP A 168 0.50 5.29 -18.90
N PRO A 169 -0.58 5.62 -19.60
CA PRO A 169 -1.56 6.58 -19.11
C PRO A 169 -2.32 6.05 -17.88
N ILE A 170 -2.82 6.98 -17.10
CA ILE A 170 -3.61 6.73 -15.90
C ILE A 170 -4.94 7.44 -16.01
#